data_e35156e308bcc4532c8fc0635a60535e
#
_entry.id   e35156e308bcc4532c8fc0635a60535e
#
_cell.length_a   1.000
_cell.length_b   1.000
_cell.length_c   1.000
_cell.angle_alpha   90.00
_cell.angle_beta   90.00
_cell.angle_gamma   90.00
#
_symmetry.space_group_name_H-M   'P 1'
#
loop_
_entity.id
_entity.type
_entity.pdbx_description
1 polymer ?
#
loop_
_entity_poly.entity_id
_entity_poly.type
_entity_poly.pdbx_seq_one_letter_code
_entity_poly.pdbx_strand_id
1 'polypeptide(L)'
;DADKNQGDAEIAILKLQHSLPDLPHLITLPVKYKGKVVGSIFAAKSKGDTFTNTGTEFLHGICHILESIYESEKLKEEENLLAEAEIRALQAQINPHFLYNTLNTISYYVRSDPETARRLIQYLSDYFRHSLNNPSKLIPLSEELHVIECYTELERARFGDRLQIEYDFPKDKLDDIMVPPLLLQPLVENAVIHGIFKRPEGGQIKAGLIEHDDHYKIYVYDTGVGIARAKRKRLLRDHKRRNHIGLINVHQRLISLFGERSGLHIISREGRGTLVFTNIPKVTAEE
;
A
#
# COMPACT_ATOMS: atom_id res chain seq x y z
N ASP A 1 17.21 -25.71 -4.09
CA ASP A 1 17.58 -25.78 -2.65
C ASP A 1 17.25 -27.13 -2.02
N ALA A 2 16.19 -27.86 -2.48
CA ALA A 2 15.85 -29.19 -1.95
C ALA A 2 16.88 -30.27 -2.31
N ASP A 3 17.41 -30.25 -3.53
CA ASP A 3 18.47 -31.18 -3.98
C ASP A 3 19.81 -30.95 -3.25
N LYS A 4 20.07 -29.71 -2.85
CA LYS A 4 21.29 -29.37 -2.10
C LYS A 4 21.25 -29.90 -0.68
N ASN A 5 20.09 -29.80 0.00
CA ASN A 5 19.89 -30.33 1.35
C ASN A 5 19.93 -31.87 1.39
N GLN A 6 19.49 -32.55 0.33
CA GLN A 6 19.53 -34.00 0.25
C GLN A 6 20.98 -34.49 0.04
N GLY A 7 21.75 -33.78 -0.79
CA GLY A 7 23.18 -34.05 -0.98
C GLY A 7 24.01 -33.79 0.28
N ASP A 8 23.72 -32.73 1.03
CA ASP A 8 24.41 -32.40 2.28
C ASP A 8 24.11 -33.44 3.39
N ALA A 9 22.88 -33.98 3.42
CA ALA A 9 22.55 -35.09 4.34
C ALA A 9 23.26 -36.41 4.01
N GLU A 10 23.35 -36.76 2.72
CA GLU A 10 24.12 -37.94 2.30
C GLU A 10 25.62 -37.80 2.58
N ILE A 11 26.20 -36.61 2.36
CA ILE A 11 27.59 -36.32 2.69
C ILE A 11 27.85 -36.41 4.21
N ALA A 12 26.87 -35.92 5.04
CA ALA A 12 26.96 -36.02 6.49
C ALA A 12 26.88 -37.46 6.96
N ILE A 13 26.05 -38.30 6.34
CA ILE A 13 25.99 -39.77 6.62
C ILE A 13 27.29 -40.42 6.31
N LEU A 14 27.87 -40.19 5.13
CA LEU A 14 29.15 -40.76 4.72
C LEU A 14 30.32 -40.33 5.62
N LYS A 15 30.35 -39.08 6.06
CA LYS A 15 31.32 -38.56 7.01
C LYS A 15 31.19 -39.20 8.39
N LEU A 16 29.96 -39.38 8.90
CA LEU A 16 29.70 -40.05 10.17
C LEU A 16 30.09 -41.51 10.12
N GLN A 17 29.79 -42.23 9.06
CA GLN A 17 30.20 -43.64 8.87
C GLN A 17 31.71 -43.81 8.80
N HIS A 18 32.41 -42.84 8.19
CA HIS A 18 33.89 -42.89 8.09
C HIS A 18 34.60 -42.50 9.39
N SER A 19 33.95 -41.62 10.20
CA SER A 19 34.52 -41.12 11.46
C SER A 19 34.25 -42.04 12.65
N LEU A 20 33.24 -42.94 12.55
CA LEU A 20 32.82 -43.83 13.62
C LEU A 20 32.64 -45.27 13.12
N PRO A 21 33.74 -45.97 12.79
CA PRO A 21 33.69 -47.30 12.20
C PRO A 21 33.08 -48.40 13.12
N ASP A 22 32.95 -48.13 14.40
CA ASP A 22 32.34 -49.03 15.41
C ASP A 22 30.82 -48.90 15.59
N LEU A 23 30.11 -48.09 14.73
CA LEU A 23 28.66 -47.91 14.76
C LEU A 23 28.00 -48.61 13.55
N PRO A 24 27.75 -49.95 13.61
CA PRO A 24 27.23 -50.72 12.48
C PRO A 24 25.74 -50.48 12.20
N HIS A 25 25.00 -49.90 13.13
CA HIS A 25 23.58 -49.65 12.96
C HIS A 25 23.26 -48.15 13.04
N LEU A 26 23.05 -47.56 11.87
CA LEU A 26 22.65 -46.15 11.71
C LEU A 26 21.24 -46.08 11.11
N ILE A 27 20.34 -45.34 11.75
CA ILE A 27 19.01 -44.96 11.20
C ILE A 27 19.02 -43.47 10.93
N THR A 28 18.52 -43.09 9.75
CA THR A 28 18.31 -41.70 9.37
C THR A 28 16.83 -41.45 9.16
N LEU A 29 16.27 -40.48 9.86
CA LEU A 29 14.88 -40.08 9.74
C LEU A 29 14.80 -38.64 9.24
N PRO A 30 14.14 -38.40 8.10
CA PRO A 30 13.97 -37.05 7.58
C PRO A 30 12.93 -36.29 8.38
N VAL A 31 13.23 -35.04 8.72
CA VAL A 31 12.26 -34.04 9.23
C VAL A 31 11.71 -33.29 8.03
N LYS A 32 10.39 -33.31 7.85
CA LYS A 32 9.74 -32.76 6.66
C LYS A 32 8.86 -31.56 7.00
N TYR A 33 8.84 -30.58 6.11
CA TYR A 33 7.89 -29.46 6.12
C TYR A 33 7.23 -29.30 4.75
N LYS A 34 5.91 -29.37 4.68
CA LYS A 34 5.13 -29.32 3.42
C LYS A 34 5.68 -30.29 2.36
N GLY A 35 6.07 -31.51 2.79
CA GLY A 35 6.58 -32.57 1.92
C GLY A 35 8.05 -32.43 1.50
N LYS A 36 8.75 -31.38 1.93
CA LYS A 36 10.19 -31.20 1.67
C LYS A 36 11.01 -31.55 2.90
N VAL A 37 12.16 -32.17 2.72
CA VAL A 37 13.11 -32.45 3.80
C VAL A 37 13.80 -31.16 4.21
N VAL A 38 13.64 -30.75 5.46
CA VAL A 38 14.23 -29.54 6.05
C VAL A 38 15.36 -29.87 7.03
N GLY A 39 15.47 -31.13 7.44
CA GLY A 39 16.52 -31.64 8.31
C GLY A 39 16.48 -33.16 8.40
N SER A 40 17.41 -33.75 9.14
CA SER A 40 17.46 -35.20 9.36
C SER A 40 17.95 -35.51 10.78
N ILE A 41 17.36 -36.54 11.40
CA ILE A 41 17.81 -37.10 12.67
C ILE A 41 18.63 -38.34 12.36
N PHE A 42 19.79 -38.44 12.99
CA PHE A 42 20.63 -39.61 12.92
C PHE A 42 20.65 -40.30 14.29
N ALA A 43 20.36 -41.58 14.30
CA ALA A 43 20.50 -42.40 15.51
C ALA A 43 21.39 -43.57 15.23
N ALA A 44 22.36 -43.81 16.11
CA ALA A 44 23.34 -44.90 15.97
C ALA A 44 23.36 -45.77 17.23
N LYS A 45 23.62 -47.07 17.06
CA LYS A 45 23.84 -48.00 18.16
C LYS A 45 25.19 -48.70 18.04
N SER A 46 25.75 -49.08 19.18
CA SER A 46 27.04 -49.80 19.24
C SER A 46 26.92 -51.25 18.74
N LYS A 47 28.08 -51.86 18.45
CA LYS A 47 28.19 -53.21 17.91
C LYS A 47 27.56 -54.22 18.86
N GLY A 48 26.57 -54.99 18.37
CA GLY A 48 25.82 -55.99 19.14
C GLY A 48 24.39 -55.56 19.51
N ASP A 49 24.02 -54.29 19.41
CA ASP A 49 22.67 -53.77 19.68
C ASP A 49 21.91 -53.53 18.40
N THR A 50 20.63 -53.91 18.36
CA THR A 50 19.69 -53.61 17.26
C THR A 50 18.66 -52.61 17.69
N PHE A 51 18.11 -51.85 16.75
CA PHE A 51 16.94 -50.99 17.01
C PHE A 51 15.71 -51.88 17.21
N THR A 52 15.03 -51.71 18.35
CA THR A 52 13.75 -52.33 18.61
C THR A 52 12.63 -51.54 17.96
N ASN A 53 11.47 -52.18 17.70
CA ASN A 53 10.30 -51.46 17.18
C ASN A 53 9.93 -50.23 18.03
N THR A 54 9.95 -50.37 19.35
CA THR A 54 9.68 -49.28 20.31
C THR A 54 10.71 -48.15 20.18
N GLY A 55 12.01 -48.46 19.94
CA GLY A 55 13.04 -47.45 19.73
C GLY A 55 12.85 -46.69 18.43
N THR A 56 12.41 -47.37 17.38
CA THR A 56 12.14 -46.71 16.07
C THR A 56 10.88 -45.83 16.15
N GLU A 57 9.81 -46.30 16.82
CA GLU A 57 8.60 -45.51 17.09
C GLU A 57 8.89 -44.25 17.91
N PHE A 58 9.77 -44.34 18.91
CA PHE A 58 10.23 -43.19 19.68
C PHE A 58 10.95 -42.14 18.80
N LEU A 59 11.82 -42.56 17.91
CA LEU A 59 12.52 -41.69 16.98
C LEU A 59 11.53 -41.02 16.00
N HIS A 60 10.53 -41.73 15.51
CA HIS A 60 9.46 -41.15 14.71
C HIS A 60 8.67 -40.09 15.49
N GLY A 61 8.38 -40.37 16.77
CA GLY A 61 7.74 -39.40 17.67
C GLY A 61 8.55 -38.10 17.79
N ILE A 62 9.88 -38.22 17.96
CA ILE A 62 10.78 -37.05 17.97
C ILE A 62 10.72 -36.28 16.63
N CYS A 63 10.75 -36.98 15.48
CA CYS A 63 10.59 -36.35 14.18
C CYS A 63 9.31 -35.53 14.09
N HIS A 64 8.17 -36.08 14.48
CA HIS A 64 6.89 -35.37 14.47
C HIS A 64 6.89 -34.14 15.36
N ILE A 65 7.50 -34.23 16.55
CA ILE A 65 7.63 -33.04 17.42
C ILE A 65 8.47 -31.96 16.75
N LEU A 66 9.61 -32.31 16.13
CA LEU A 66 10.46 -31.35 15.43
C LEU A 66 9.77 -30.75 14.20
N GLU A 67 9.02 -31.56 13.45
CA GLU A 67 8.20 -31.09 12.33
C GLU A 67 7.17 -30.06 12.81
N SER A 68 6.47 -30.34 13.90
CA SER A 68 5.47 -29.45 14.50
C SER A 68 6.09 -28.13 15.01
N ILE A 69 7.26 -28.21 15.67
CA ILE A 69 8.01 -27.03 16.13
C ILE A 69 8.43 -26.17 14.93
N TYR A 70 9.00 -26.79 13.90
CA TYR A 70 9.45 -26.11 12.70
C TYR A 70 8.28 -25.42 11.96
N GLU A 71 7.13 -26.10 11.87
CA GLU A 71 5.92 -25.55 11.28
C GLU A 71 5.41 -24.33 12.07
N SER A 72 5.38 -24.43 13.40
CA SER A 72 4.98 -23.33 14.29
C SER A 72 5.92 -22.12 14.16
N GLU A 73 7.23 -22.33 14.08
CA GLU A 73 8.21 -21.25 13.87
C GLU A 73 8.03 -20.58 12.50
N LYS A 74 7.78 -21.37 11.45
CA LYS A 74 7.55 -20.81 10.10
C LYS A 74 6.26 -20.02 9.99
N LEU A 75 5.18 -20.48 10.61
CA LEU A 75 3.93 -19.71 10.68
C LEU A 75 4.14 -18.37 11.40
N LYS A 76 4.85 -18.39 12.51
CA LYS A 76 5.17 -17.17 13.27
C LYS A 76 6.06 -16.21 12.49
N GLU A 77 7.00 -16.71 11.69
CA GLU A 77 7.83 -15.90 10.80
C GLU A 77 6.98 -15.26 9.68
N GLU A 78 6.06 -16.04 9.05
CA GLU A 78 5.12 -15.54 8.05
C GLU A 78 4.20 -14.46 8.64
N GLU A 79 3.64 -14.65 9.83
CA GLU A 79 2.82 -13.66 10.53
C GLU A 79 3.59 -12.37 10.82
N ASN A 80 4.84 -12.46 11.29
CA ASN A 80 5.68 -11.30 11.54
C ASN A 80 6.00 -10.52 10.25
N LEU A 81 6.29 -11.22 9.16
CA LEU A 81 6.53 -10.59 7.86
C LEU A 81 5.28 -9.88 7.32
N LEU A 82 4.10 -10.48 7.51
CA LEU A 82 2.82 -9.84 7.17
C LEU A 82 2.58 -8.58 8.01
N ALA A 83 2.77 -8.67 9.34
CA ALA A 83 2.63 -7.51 10.23
C ALA A 83 3.63 -6.39 9.88
N GLU A 84 4.89 -6.72 9.58
CA GLU A 84 5.86 -5.72 9.11
C GLU A 84 5.46 -5.11 7.76
N ALA A 85 4.92 -5.90 6.84
CA ALA A 85 4.45 -5.40 5.55
C ALA A 85 3.24 -4.47 5.72
N GLU A 86 2.31 -4.80 6.62
CA GLU A 86 1.18 -3.94 6.99
C GLU A 86 1.65 -2.61 7.61
N ILE A 87 2.57 -2.66 8.58
CA ILE A 87 3.14 -1.45 9.19
C ILE A 87 3.84 -0.59 8.15
N ARG A 88 4.62 -1.18 7.24
CA ARG A 88 5.27 -0.44 6.15
C ARG A 88 4.25 0.16 5.17
N ALA A 89 3.15 -0.56 4.89
CA ALA A 89 2.08 -0.05 4.05
C ALA A 89 1.36 1.13 4.69
N LEU A 90 1.05 1.05 6.00
CA LEU A 90 0.47 2.13 6.79
C LEU A 90 1.41 3.36 6.85
N GLN A 91 2.71 3.14 7.09
CA GLN A 91 3.71 4.22 7.09
C GLN A 91 3.87 4.88 5.71
N ALA A 92 3.72 4.12 4.63
CA ALA A 92 3.79 4.65 3.27
C ALA A 92 2.57 5.50 2.86
N GLN A 93 1.44 5.36 3.57
CA GLN A 93 0.26 6.22 3.40
C GLN A 93 0.49 7.65 3.92
N ILE A 94 1.39 7.81 4.90
CA ILE A 94 1.80 9.14 5.36
C ILE A 94 2.94 9.61 4.45
N ASN A 95 2.73 10.70 3.71
CA ASN A 95 3.80 11.36 2.97
C ASN A 95 4.73 12.11 3.96
N PRO A 96 5.94 11.57 4.31
CA PRO A 96 6.78 12.18 5.33
C PRO A 96 7.23 13.60 4.95
N HIS A 97 7.44 13.84 3.67
CA HIS A 97 7.85 15.14 3.16
C HIS A 97 6.74 16.19 3.32
N PHE A 98 5.48 15.82 3.10
CA PHE A 98 4.33 16.68 3.37
C PHE A 98 4.25 17.03 4.86
N LEU A 99 4.37 16.03 5.74
CA LEU A 99 4.32 16.23 7.18
C LEU A 99 5.41 17.18 7.68
N TYR A 100 6.68 16.95 7.30
CA TYR A 100 7.78 17.84 7.67
C TYR A 100 7.59 19.26 7.19
N ASN A 101 7.13 19.47 5.96
CA ASN A 101 6.90 20.78 5.40
C ASN A 101 5.76 21.50 6.12
N THR A 102 4.67 20.80 6.41
CA THR A 102 3.52 21.36 7.14
C THR A 102 3.91 21.77 8.56
N LEU A 103 4.65 20.91 9.29
CA LEU A 103 5.13 21.25 10.63
C LEU A 103 6.08 22.47 10.64
N ASN A 104 6.95 22.61 9.65
CA ASN A 104 7.80 23.78 9.49
C ASN A 104 6.98 25.05 9.22
N THR A 105 5.95 24.94 8.37
CA THR A 105 5.03 26.04 8.09
C THR A 105 4.26 26.45 9.35
N ILE A 106 3.73 25.50 10.10
CA ILE A 106 3.05 25.77 11.37
C ILE A 106 4.02 26.44 12.35
N SER A 107 5.27 25.96 12.49
CA SER A 107 6.29 26.54 13.35
C SER A 107 6.61 28.00 13.03
N TYR A 108 6.60 28.35 11.75
CA TYR A 108 6.72 29.74 11.31
C TYR A 108 5.55 30.58 11.81
N TYR A 109 4.30 30.11 11.60
CA TYR A 109 3.10 30.85 12.00
C TYR A 109 2.90 30.94 13.53
N VAL A 110 3.44 30.00 14.32
CA VAL A 110 3.36 30.10 15.80
C VAL A 110 3.88 31.44 16.32
N ARG A 111 4.89 32.04 15.66
CA ARG A 111 5.47 33.33 16.05
C ARG A 111 4.84 34.53 15.34
N SER A 112 4.46 34.37 14.08
CA SER A 112 3.99 35.49 13.24
C SER A 112 2.47 35.67 13.27
N ASP A 113 1.71 34.58 13.35
CA ASP A 113 0.24 34.55 13.39
C ASP A 113 -0.24 33.28 14.11
N PRO A 114 -0.32 33.31 15.47
CA PRO A 114 -0.73 32.14 16.25
C PRO A 114 -2.12 31.60 15.92
N GLU A 115 -3.03 32.45 15.45
CA GLU A 115 -4.38 32.02 15.08
C GLU A 115 -4.37 31.18 13.81
N THR A 116 -3.59 31.60 12.80
CA THR A 116 -3.34 30.77 11.62
C THR A 116 -2.65 29.47 11.97
N ALA A 117 -1.65 29.48 12.88
CA ALA A 117 -1.00 28.26 13.36
C ALA A 117 -2.01 27.26 13.95
N ARG A 118 -2.96 27.76 14.79
CA ARG A 118 -4.00 26.93 15.39
C ARG A 118 -4.91 26.28 14.32
N ARG A 119 -5.34 27.06 13.33
CA ARG A 119 -6.15 26.53 12.21
C ARG A 119 -5.40 25.47 11.41
N LEU A 120 -4.11 25.69 11.13
CA LEU A 120 -3.29 24.72 10.41
C LEU A 120 -3.10 23.41 11.20
N ILE A 121 -2.97 23.47 12.52
CA ILE A 121 -2.94 22.27 13.38
C ILE A 121 -4.27 21.50 13.27
N GLN A 122 -5.41 22.19 13.27
CA GLN A 122 -6.72 21.59 13.13
C GLN A 122 -6.86 20.89 11.76
N TYR A 123 -6.51 21.57 10.66
CA TYR A 123 -6.54 20.99 9.32
C TYR A 123 -5.61 19.77 9.21
N LEU A 124 -4.43 19.83 9.82
CA LEU A 124 -3.50 18.68 9.83
C LEU A 124 -4.10 17.47 10.56
N SER A 125 -4.73 17.73 11.72
CA SER A 125 -5.40 16.69 12.51
C SER A 125 -6.56 16.04 11.72
N ASP A 126 -7.41 16.85 11.07
CA ASP A 126 -8.55 16.37 10.31
C ASP A 126 -8.10 15.60 9.06
N TYR A 127 -7.11 16.11 8.33
CA TYR A 127 -6.50 15.43 7.20
C TYR A 127 -5.99 14.03 7.57
N PHE A 128 -5.23 13.89 8.66
CA PHE A 128 -4.72 12.57 9.08
C PHE A 128 -5.81 11.65 9.60
N ARG A 129 -6.79 12.17 10.33
CA ARG A 129 -7.92 11.36 10.82
C ARG A 129 -8.66 10.68 9.68
N HIS A 130 -8.92 11.40 8.59
CA HIS A 130 -9.61 10.83 7.42
C HIS A 130 -8.69 9.98 6.53
N SER A 131 -7.43 10.36 6.36
CA SER A 131 -6.48 9.61 5.54
C SER A 131 -6.09 8.25 6.14
N LEU A 132 -6.15 8.10 7.48
CA LEU A 132 -5.84 6.84 8.18
C LEU A 132 -7.06 5.95 8.36
N ASN A 133 -8.27 6.51 8.35
CA ASN A 133 -9.49 5.73 8.30
C ASN A 133 -9.67 5.20 6.87
N ASN A 134 -9.59 3.89 6.70
CA ASN A 134 -9.80 3.24 5.39
C ASN A 134 -11.15 2.49 5.40
N PRO A 135 -12.29 3.19 5.23
CA PRO A 135 -13.58 2.54 5.19
C PRO A 135 -13.64 1.63 3.96
N SER A 136 -14.12 0.40 4.16
CA SER A 136 -14.34 -0.58 3.08
C SER A 136 -15.57 -0.27 2.23
N LYS A 137 -16.34 0.77 2.57
CA LYS A 137 -17.60 1.16 1.94
C LYS A 137 -17.47 2.54 1.28
N LEU A 138 -18.42 2.84 0.40
CA LEU A 138 -18.57 4.19 -0.16
C LEU A 138 -18.82 5.21 0.96
N ILE A 139 -18.33 6.43 0.78
CA ILE A 139 -18.47 7.56 1.69
C ILE A 139 -19.15 8.71 0.98
N PRO A 140 -19.82 9.65 1.71
CA PRO A 140 -20.33 10.88 1.13
C PRO A 140 -19.22 11.70 0.46
N LEU A 141 -19.55 12.33 -0.67
CA LEU A 141 -18.60 13.22 -1.37
C LEU A 141 -18.17 14.41 -0.50
N SER A 142 -19.00 14.83 0.46
CA SER A 142 -18.67 15.86 1.45
C SER A 142 -17.45 15.50 2.29
N GLU A 143 -17.27 14.23 2.66
CA GLU A 143 -16.09 13.76 3.39
C GLU A 143 -14.81 13.86 2.55
N GLU A 144 -14.85 13.43 1.28
CA GLU A 144 -13.72 13.58 0.35
C GLU A 144 -13.38 15.06 0.12
N LEU A 145 -14.39 15.90 -0.02
CA LEU A 145 -14.22 17.34 -0.21
C LEU A 145 -13.56 17.97 1.02
N HIS A 146 -13.99 17.61 2.22
CA HIS A 146 -13.40 18.12 3.46
C HIS A 146 -11.91 17.77 3.56
N VAL A 147 -11.51 16.54 3.18
CA VAL A 147 -10.10 16.11 3.19
C VAL A 147 -9.26 16.94 2.24
N ILE A 148 -9.73 17.18 1.01
CA ILE A 148 -8.97 17.99 0.04
C ILE A 148 -8.94 19.48 0.43
N GLU A 149 -9.97 20.00 1.09
CA GLU A 149 -9.97 21.36 1.66
C GLU A 149 -8.90 21.48 2.76
N CYS A 150 -8.84 20.53 3.70
CA CYS A 150 -7.78 20.49 4.71
C CYS A 150 -6.38 20.47 4.08
N TYR A 151 -6.16 19.56 3.13
CA TYR A 151 -4.88 19.43 2.42
C TYR A 151 -4.48 20.74 1.71
N THR A 152 -5.41 21.33 1.00
CA THR A 152 -5.15 22.51 0.19
C THR A 152 -4.93 23.78 1.03
N GLU A 153 -5.57 23.92 2.18
CA GLU A 153 -5.31 25.00 3.11
C GLU A 153 -3.90 24.88 3.74
N LEU A 154 -3.44 23.65 4.04
CA LEU A 154 -2.07 23.40 4.49
C LEU A 154 -1.04 23.78 3.41
N GLU A 155 -1.28 23.40 2.15
CA GLU A 155 -0.39 23.74 1.05
C GLU A 155 -0.46 25.24 0.67
N ARG A 156 -1.63 25.87 0.77
CA ARG A 156 -1.79 27.31 0.56
C ARG A 156 -1.02 28.13 1.59
N ALA A 157 -1.03 27.71 2.87
CA ALA A 157 -0.23 28.38 3.91
C ALA A 157 1.28 28.33 3.60
N ARG A 158 1.74 27.32 2.87
CA ARG A 158 3.15 27.15 2.46
C ARG A 158 3.50 27.92 1.20
N PHE A 159 2.61 27.92 0.20
CA PHE A 159 2.90 28.45 -1.15
C PHE A 159 2.30 29.82 -1.42
N GLY A 160 1.43 30.31 -0.53
CA GLY A 160 0.78 31.60 -0.69
C GLY A 160 -0.04 31.68 -1.98
N ASP A 161 0.00 32.83 -2.63
CA ASP A 161 -0.75 33.13 -3.85
C ASP A 161 -0.38 32.29 -5.07
N ARG A 162 0.71 31.50 -4.98
CA ARG A 162 1.13 30.59 -6.06
C ARG A 162 0.21 29.39 -6.23
N LEU A 163 -0.64 29.09 -5.24
CA LEU A 163 -1.61 28.00 -5.31
C LEU A 163 -3.03 28.55 -5.17
N GLN A 164 -3.76 28.57 -6.28
CA GLN A 164 -5.16 28.92 -6.31
C GLN A 164 -5.99 27.66 -6.51
N ILE A 165 -7.07 27.52 -5.74
CA ILE A 165 -7.97 26.35 -5.80
C ILE A 165 -9.40 26.82 -5.84
N GLU A 166 -10.16 26.26 -6.79
CA GLU A 166 -11.58 26.48 -6.99
C GLU A 166 -12.32 25.14 -6.87
N TYR A 167 -13.40 25.14 -6.08
CA TYR A 167 -14.28 24.00 -5.89
C TYR A 167 -15.63 24.26 -6.56
N ASP A 168 -15.97 23.43 -7.54
CA ASP A 168 -17.18 23.53 -8.37
C ASP A 168 -18.07 22.30 -8.13
N PHE A 169 -18.64 22.25 -6.91
CA PHE A 169 -19.49 21.15 -6.46
C PHE A 169 -20.87 21.68 -6.05
N PRO A 170 -21.96 20.90 -6.30
CA PRO A 170 -23.30 21.26 -5.87
C PRO A 170 -23.44 21.14 -4.34
N LYS A 171 -23.49 22.26 -3.63
CA LYS A 171 -23.46 22.29 -2.16
C LYS A 171 -24.63 21.52 -1.51
N ASP A 172 -25.76 21.44 -2.16
CA ASP A 172 -26.98 20.88 -1.60
C ASP A 172 -27.09 19.35 -1.71
N LYS A 173 -26.15 18.68 -2.43
CA LYS A 173 -26.21 17.25 -2.74
C LYS A 173 -24.96 16.47 -2.34
N LEU A 174 -24.01 17.09 -1.65
CA LEU A 174 -22.72 16.47 -1.36
C LEU A 174 -22.83 15.22 -0.48
N ASP A 175 -23.78 15.21 0.44
CA ASP A 175 -24.00 14.09 1.36
C ASP A 175 -24.75 12.94 0.70
N ASP A 176 -25.48 13.20 -0.39
CA ASP A 176 -26.25 12.20 -1.13
C ASP A 176 -25.40 11.45 -2.18
N ILE A 177 -24.25 12.03 -2.57
CA ILE A 177 -23.37 11.45 -3.59
C ILE A 177 -22.34 10.56 -2.93
N MET A 178 -22.48 9.25 -3.12
CA MET A 178 -21.60 8.26 -2.54
C MET A 178 -20.43 7.96 -3.48
N VAL A 179 -19.19 8.05 -2.95
CA VAL A 179 -17.95 7.84 -3.69
C VAL A 179 -17.00 6.88 -2.96
N PRO A 180 -16.08 6.21 -3.66
CA PRO A 180 -15.05 5.44 -2.98
C PRO A 180 -14.12 6.38 -2.20
N PRO A 181 -13.66 5.97 -1.00
CA PRO A 181 -12.70 6.74 -0.22
C PRO A 181 -11.39 6.92 -0.98
N LEU A 182 -10.66 8.01 -0.71
CA LEU A 182 -9.42 8.38 -1.40
C LEU A 182 -9.60 8.49 -2.94
N LEU A 183 -10.72 9.07 -3.37
CA LEU A 183 -10.99 9.37 -4.77
C LEU A 183 -10.36 10.70 -5.19
N LEU A 184 -10.75 11.79 -4.53
CA LEU A 184 -10.33 13.15 -4.88
C LEU A 184 -8.93 13.48 -4.38
N GLN A 185 -8.57 13.00 -3.19
CA GLN A 185 -7.30 13.32 -2.55
C GLN A 185 -6.10 13.03 -3.44
N PRO A 186 -5.89 11.81 -4.01
CA PRO A 186 -4.73 11.54 -4.87
C PRO A 186 -4.73 12.35 -6.17
N LEU A 187 -5.89 12.75 -6.68
CA LEU A 187 -6.00 13.56 -7.88
C LEU A 187 -5.51 14.99 -7.60
N VAL A 188 -5.97 15.58 -6.49
CA VAL A 188 -5.57 16.93 -6.08
C VAL A 188 -4.09 16.98 -5.68
N GLU A 189 -3.61 16.01 -4.90
CA GLU A 189 -2.18 15.88 -4.54
C GLU A 189 -1.28 15.82 -5.78
N ASN A 190 -1.67 15.04 -6.80
CA ASN A 190 -0.93 14.97 -8.06
C ASN A 190 -0.94 16.31 -8.83
N ALA A 191 -2.07 17.01 -8.86
CA ALA A 191 -2.18 18.33 -9.47
C ALA A 191 -1.26 19.35 -8.77
N VAL A 192 -1.25 19.36 -7.43
CA VAL A 192 -0.38 20.22 -6.62
C VAL A 192 1.09 19.86 -6.86
N ILE A 193 1.51 18.62 -6.56
CA ILE A 193 2.92 18.22 -6.53
C ILE A 193 3.53 18.15 -7.93
N HIS A 194 2.82 17.55 -8.88
CA HIS A 194 3.35 17.27 -10.22
C HIS A 194 2.95 18.29 -11.26
N GLY A 195 1.86 19.03 -11.04
CA GLY A 195 1.39 20.10 -11.90
C GLY A 195 1.95 21.47 -11.48
N ILE A 196 1.42 22.00 -10.41
CA ILE A 196 1.61 23.41 -10.00
C ILE A 196 3.01 23.68 -9.44
N PHE A 197 3.53 22.84 -8.54
CA PHE A 197 4.82 23.13 -7.88
C PHE A 197 6.01 23.14 -8.81
N LYS A 198 5.90 22.56 -9.99
CA LYS A 198 6.94 22.61 -11.01
C LYS A 198 6.95 23.90 -11.83
N ARG A 199 5.97 24.79 -11.61
CA ARG A 199 5.89 26.11 -12.22
C ARG A 199 6.32 27.18 -11.21
N PRO A 200 7.37 27.97 -11.48
CA PRO A 200 7.78 29.08 -10.62
C PRO A 200 6.67 30.09 -10.36
N GLU A 201 5.86 30.38 -11.36
CA GLU A 201 4.72 31.29 -11.29
C GLU A 201 3.50 30.74 -10.57
N GLY A 202 3.51 29.43 -10.24
CA GLY A 202 2.36 28.77 -9.65
C GLY A 202 1.27 28.43 -10.65
N GLY A 203 0.02 28.34 -10.19
CA GLY A 203 -1.12 28.06 -11.03
C GLY A 203 -2.41 27.80 -10.26
N GLN A 204 -3.42 27.36 -11.00
CA GLN A 204 -4.76 27.11 -10.52
C GLN A 204 -5.12 25.63 -10.62
N ILE A 205 -5.85 25.15 -9.62
CA ILE A 205 -6.52 23.85 -9.63
C ILE A 205 -8.02 24.10 -9.55
N LYS A 206 -8.80 23.41 -10.39
CA LYS A 206 -10.24 23.36 -10.30
C LYS A 206 -10.68 21.93 -10.09
N ALA A 207 -11.35 21.64 -8.97
CA ALA A 207 -11.99 20.37 -8.69
C ALA A 207 -13.49 20.53 -8.72
N GLY A 208 -14.21 19.60 -9.33
CA GLY A 208 -15.64 19.74 -9.46
C GLY A 208 -16.38 18.51 -9.91
N LEU A 209 -17.69 18.65 -10.00
CA LEU A 209 -18.63 17.62 -10.41
C LEU A 209 -19.59 18.18 -11.47
N ILE A 210 -19.79 17.40 -12.54
CA ILE A 210 -20.84 17.64 -13.55
C ILE A 210 -21.84 16.51 -13.45
N GLU A 211 -23.11 16.87 -13.18
CA GLU A 211 -24.19 15.90 -13.13
C GLU A 211 -24.71 15.61 -14.53
N HIS A 212 -24.76 14.31 -14.89
CA HIS A 212 -25.40 13.78 -16.07
C HIS A 212 -26.65 12.94 -15.66
N ASP A 213 -27.42 12.49 -16.61
CA ASP A 213 -28.67 11.76 -16.32
C ASP A 213 -28.41 10.44 -15.57
N ASP A 214 -27.37 9.68 -15.97
CA ASP A 214 -27.05 8.34 -15.47
C ASP A 214 -25.77 8.28 -14.62
N HIS A 215 -24.96 9.35 -14.61
CA HIS A 215 -23.69 9.36 -13.88
C HIS A 215 -23.28 10.76 -13.41
N TYR A 216 -22.34 10.79 -12.48
CA TYR A 216 -21.60 11.98 -12.07
C TYR A 216 -20.21 11.96 -12.71
N LYS A 217 -19.84 13.04 -13.42
CA LYS A 217 -18.47 13.23 -13.86
C LYS A 217 -17.73 14.06 -12.82
N ILE A 218 -16.82 13.41 -12.09
CA ILE A 218 -15.93 14.07 -11.12
C ILE A 218 -14.62 14.39 -11.79
N TYR A 219 -14.11 15.61 -11.66
CA TYR A 219 -12.91 16.07 -12.35
C TYR A 219 -11.99 16.91 -11.47
N VAL A 220 -10.68 16.83 -11.78
CA VAL A 220 -9.65 17.75 -11.28
C VAL A 220 -8.86 18.26 -12.49
N TYR A 221 -8.83 19.56 -12.65
CA TYR A 221 -8.05 20.26 -13.69
C TYR A 221 -6.98 21.11 -13.04
N ASP A 222 -5.76 21.08 -13.56
CA ASP A 222 -4.65 21.95 -13.18
C ASP A 222 -4.08 22.71 -14.38
N THR A 223 -3.59 23.93 -14.13
CA THR A 223 -2.87 24.74 -15.10
C THR A 223 -1.34 24.54 -15.04
N GLY A 224 -0.91 23.40 -14.50
CA GLY A 224 0.49 23.08 -14.25
C GLY A 224 1.32 22.80 -15.52
N VAL A 225 2.45 22.15 -15.34
CA VAL A 225 3.40 21.82 -16.42
C VAL A 225 2.85 20.83 -17.44
N GLY A 226 1.77 20.14 -17.13
CA GLY A 226 1.20 19.11 -17.99
C GLY A 226 2.09 17.88 -18.13
N ILE A 227 1.65 16.94 -18.99
CA ILE A 227 2.28 15.63 -19.17
C ILE A 227 2.57 15.40 -20.66
N ALA A 228 3.82 15.09 -21.00
CA ALA A 228 4.22 14.74 -22.34
C ALA A 228 3.46 13.49 -22.86
N ARG A 229 3.08 13.49 -24.15
CA ARG A 229 2.25 12.45 -24.78
C ARG A 229 2.77 11.03 -24.58
N ALA A 230 4.10 10.84 -24.65
CA ALA A 230 4.75 9.55 -24.48
C ALA A 230 4.60 9.01 -23.03
N LYS A 231 4.66 9.90 -22.04
CA LYS A 231 4.52 9.56 -20.62
C LYS A 231 3.04 9.26 -20.27
N ARG A 232 2.10 10.06 -20.81
CA ARG A 232 0.66 9.90 -20.56
C ARG A 232 0.13 8.51 -20.91
N LYS A 233 0.55 7.94 -22.08
CA LYS A 233 0.11 6.61 -22.52
C LYS A 233 0.50 5.48 -21.57
N ARG A 234 1.50 5.68 -20.71
CA ARG A 234 2.04 4.68 -19.79
C ARG A 234 1.56 4.87 -18.34
N LEU A 235 0.99 6.05 -18.00
CA LEU A 235 0.70 6.42 -16.62
C LEU A 235 -0.23 5.45 -15.88
N LEU A 236 -1.28 4.96 -16.54
CA LEU A 236 -2.25 4.05 -15.95
C LEU A 236 -1.96 2.56 -16.21
N ARG A 237 -0.89 2.24 -16.99
CA ARG A 237 -0.54 0.87 -17.37
C ARG A 237 0.71 0.33 -16.69
N ASP A 238 1.59 1.19 -16.18
CA ASP A 238 2.91 0.80 -15.69
C ASP A 238 2.91 0.69 -14.16
N HIS A 239 2.54 -0.49 -13.66
CA HIS A 239 2.46 -0.83 -12.22
C HIS A 239 3.81 -0.82 -11.48
N LYS A 240 4.95 -0.74 -12.19
CA LYS A 240 6.29 -0.83 -11.59
C LYS A 240 6.86 0.51 -11.12
N ARG A 241 6.22 1.65 -11.39
CA ARG A 241 6.75 2.97 -11.03
C ARG A 241 6.15 3.51 -9.73
N ARG A 242 6.97 3.60 -8.69
CA ARG A 242 6.60 4.11 -7.36
C ARG A 242 5.95 5.51 -7.35
N ASN A 243 6.18 6.36 -8.35
CA ASN A 243 5.75 7.76 -8.34
C ASN A 243 4.30 8.02 -8.77
N HIS A 244 3.51 7.00 -9.12
CA HIS A 244 2.12 7.16 -9.59
C HIS A 244 1.17 6.12 -8.99
N ILE A 245 1.56 5.52 -7.87
CA ILE A 245 0.78 4.46 -7.19
C ILE A 245 -0.63 4.97 -6.84
N GLY A 246 -0.77 6.22 -6.40
CA GLY A 246 -2.06 6.79 -6.01
C GLY A 246 -3.07 6.79 -7.15
N LEU A 247 -2.71 7.30 -8.35
CA LEU A 247 -3.62 7.34 -9.50
C LEU A 247 -3.97 5.95 -10.03
N ILE A 248 -3.00 5.03 -10.03
CA ILE A 248 -3.22 3.64 -10.47
C ILE A 248 -4.20 2.95 -9.51
N ASN A 249 -4.03 3.12 -8.21
CA ASN A 249 -4.91 2.53 -7.20
C ASN A 249 -6.34 3.06 -7.32
N VAL A 250 -6.51 4.39 -7.51
CA VAL A 250 -7.83 4.99 -7.77
C VAL A 250 -8.44 4.41 -9.04
N HIS A 251 -7.68 4.35 -10.14
CA HIS A 251 -8.15 3.81 -11.41
C HIS A 251 -8.65 2.37 -11.29
N GLN A 252 -7.86 1.49 -10.65
CA GLN A 252 -8.22 0.09 -10.44
C GLN A 252 -9.42 -0.08 -9.52
N ARG A 253 -9.49 0.70 -8.44
CA ARG A 253 -10.62 0.70 -7.50
C ARG A 253 -11.92 1.08 -8.20
N LEU A 254 -11.91 2.15 -9.01
CA LEU A 254 -13.07 2.58 -9.78
C LEU A 254 -13.56 1.51 -10.76
N ILE A 255 -12.62 0.86 -11.47
CA ILE A 255 -12.97 -0.24 -12.38
C ILE A 255 -13.55 -1.43 -11.62
N SER A 256 -12.97 -1.78 -10.48
CA SER A 256 -13.44 -2.90 -9.65
C SER A 256 -14.84 -2.66 -9.07
N LEU A 257 -15.18 -1.41 -8.70
CA LEU A 257 -16.46 -1.08 -8.10
C LEU A 257 -17.56 -0.82 -9.14
N PHE A 258 -17.24 -0.14 -10.25
CA PHE A 258 -18.23 0.42 -11.18
C PHE A 258 -18.00 0.01 -12.62
N GLY A 259 -17.00 -0.86 -12.90
CA GLY A 259 -16.66 -1.33 -14.24
C GLY A 259 -15.73 -0.42 -15.03
N GLU A 260 -15.30 -0.89 -16.20
CA GLU A 260 -14.27 -0.28 -17.06
C GLU A 260 -14.55 1.20 -17.44
N ARG A 261 -15.83 1.57 -17.58
CA ARG A 261 -16.24 2.93 -17.97
C ARG A 261 -15.98 3.98 -16.89
N SER A 262 -15.85 3.53 -15.64
CA SER A 262 -15.60 4.40 -14.47
C SER A 262 -14.11 4.58 -14.15
N GLY A 263 -13.20 3.97 -14.91
CA GLY A 263 -11.78 4.19 -14.76
C GLY A 263 -11.38 5.64 -14.99
N LEU A 264 -10.20 6.06 -14.46
CA LEU A 264 -9.68 7.41 -14.65
C LEU A 264 -9.34 7.68 -16.12
N HIS A 265 -9.73 8.85 -16.58
CA HIS A 265 -9.37 9.42 -17.88
C HIS A 265 -8.42 10.62 -17.68
N ILE A 266 -7.34 10.69 -18.47
CA ILE A 266 -6.34 11.75 -18.37
C ILE A 266 -6.20 12.46 -19.71
N ILE A 267 -6.49 13.77 -19.75
CA ILE A 267 -6.24 14.65 -20.87
C ILE A 267 -5.17 15.66 -20.43
N SER A 268 -4.05 15.70 -21.12
CA SER A 268 -2.96 16.58 -20.74
C SER A 268 -2.13 16.97 -21.95
N ARG A 269 -1.63 18.21 -21.91
CA ARG A 269 -0.67 18.77 -22.87
C ARG A 269 0.44 19.45 -22.10
N GLU A 270 1.68 19.15 -22.46
CA GLU A 270 2.88 19.76 -21.89
C GLU A 270 2.79 21.31 -22.00
N GLY A 271 3.07 21.99 -20.90
CA GLY A 271 2.96 23.46 -20.76
C GLY A 271 1.53 24.01 -20.62
N ARG A 272 0.47 23.17 -20.68
CA ARG A 272 -0.93 23.62 -20.63
C ARG A 272 -1.75 23.04 -19.48
N GLY A 273 -1.16 22.11 -18.68
CA GLY A 273 -1.83 21.50 -17.55
C GLY A 273 -2.45 20.13 -17.84
N THR A 274 -3.22 19.63 -16.87
CA THR A 274 -3.81 18.28 -16.91
C THR A 274 -5.24 18.32 -16.42
N LEU A 275 -6.12 17.58 -17.10
CA LEU A 275 -7.47 17.24 -16.66
C LEU A 275 -7.52 15.73 -16.37
N VAL A 276 -7.89 15.37 -15.15
CA VAL A 276 -8.19 14.00 -14.75
C VAL A 276 -9.66 13.93 -14.39
N PHE A 277 -10.38 12.94 -14.90
CA PHE A 277 -11.79 12.75 -14.58
C PHE A 277 -12.20 11.29 -14.56
N THR A 278 -13.31 11.02 -13.89
CA THR A 278 -13.99 9.72 -13.86
C THR A 278 -15.49 9.91 -13.98
N ASN A 279 -16.20 8.88 -14.44
CA ASN A 279 -17.66 8.83 -14.49
C ASN A 279 -18.13 7.80 -13.46
N ILE A 280 -18.83 8.23 -12.43
CA ILE A 280 -19.38 7.38 -11.38
C ILE A 280 -20.88 7.24 -11.62
N PRO A 281 -21.42 6.01 -11.78
CA PRO A 281 -22.85 5.82 -11.96
C PRO A 281 -23.61 6.36 -10.75
N LYS A 282 -24.80 6.89 -10.97
CA LYS A 282 -25.73 7.25 -9.89
C LYS A 282 -26.19 5.93 -9.25
N VAL A 283 -25.66 5.62 -8.06
CA VAL A 283 -26.12 4.45 -7.29
C VAL A 283 -27.41 4.83 -6.61
N THR A 284 -28.52 4.22 -7.01
CA THR A 284 -29.77 4.26 -6.23
C THR A 284 -29.57 3.40 -4.98
N ALA A 285 -30.03 3.87 -3.84
CA ALA A 285 -29.85 3.24 -2.51
C ALA A 285 -30.56 1.86 -2.34
N GLU A 286 -30.76 1.12 -3.41
CA GLU A 286 -31.51 -0.17 -3.43
C GLU A 286 -30.65 -1.37 -3.92
N GLU A 287 -29.29 -1.28 -3.98
CA GLU A 287 -28.47 -2.47 -4.26
C GLU A 287 -27.38 -2.68 -3.21
#